data_e5c43fca7379bc58129b7dceb1b3854d
#
_entry.id   e5c43fca7379bc58129b7dceb1b3854d
#
_cell.length_a   1.000
_cell.length_b   1.000
_cell.length_c   1.000
_cell.angle_alpha   90.00
_cell.angle_beta   90.00
_cell.angle_gamma   90.00
#
_symmetry.space_group_name_H-M   'P 1'
#
loop_
_entity.id
_entity.type
_entity.pdbx_description
1 polymer ?
#
loop_
_entity_poly.entity_id
_entity_poly.type
_entity_poly.pdbx_seq_one_letter_code
_entity_poly.pdbx_strand_id
1 'polypeptide(L)'
;MELKKYKLADIAKIEISGVDKKTIEGEIPVRLCNFVDVYHNWAITKDKAEHFMLASAKQAEINKCSIAKGQVAITKDSETRDDIGIATYFADDFDNVVLGYHCALITPDPTIVDGKYLNAFMHTKYIQKYFENNASGSGQRYTLSNSTINTIPVLLPSLTEQHTIGKVLADIDRKIELNKQINDNLEAMAKQLYDYWFVLFDFPNEEGKPYKSSGGAMVWNEKLKREIPLGWTAANIFDELSVHYGFPFSTDLFTEEPTNIPVVRIRDILENSVSAYSREEAGEKYKLQKQDLLIGMDGNFHMNYWNDNVSYLNQRSVRLRANPKSTVSILQARYDIAPYIKAKELRAKGSTVGHLSDKDLKELFVLVSPNADFRNKFDSILAEIIENRCEMESLTKQRDELLPLLMNGQATVNYHLSDD
;
A
#
# COMPACT_ATOMS: atom_id res chain seq x y z
N MET A 1 -14.18 -18.22 -26.79
CA MET A 1 -12.84 -18.60 -26.36
C MET A 1 -12.79 -20.12 -26.15
N GLU A 2 -11.95 -20.84 -26.89
CA GLU A 2 -11.68 -22.26 -26.70
C GLU A 2 -10.43 -22.41 -25.82
N LEU A 3 -10.53 -23.16 -24.72
CA LEU A 3 -9.44 -23.32 -23.77
C LEU A 3 -8.78 -24.70 -23.97
N LYS A 4 -7.45 -24.70 -24.13
CA LYS A 4 -6.63 -25.92 -24.17
C LYS A 4 -5.87 -26.06 -22.85
N LYS A 5 -5.84 -27.28 -22.31
CA LYS A 5 -5.17 -27.59 -21.04
C LYS A 5 -3.76 -28.13 -21.29
N TYR A 6 -2.79 -27.53 -20.62
CA TYR A 6 -1.39 -27.94 -20.65
C TYR A 6 -0.88 -28.18 -19.22
N LYS A 7 0.23 -28.91 -19.08
CA LYS A 7 1.04 -28.86 -17.86
C LYS A 7 2.03 -27.71 -17.99
N LEU A 8 2.36 -27.02 -16.91
CA LEU A 8 3.26 -25.89 -16.96
C LEU A 8 4.62 -26.26 -17.58
N ALA A 9 5.17 -27.45 -17.25
CA ALA A 9 6.43 -27.92 -17.81
C ALA A 9 6.42 -28.18 -19.34
N ASP A 10 5.22 -28.30 -19.95
CA ASP A 10 5.08 -28.50 -21.40
C ASP A 10 5.15 -27.16 -22.17
N ILE A 11 5.02 -26.03 -21.47
CA ILE A 11 4.89 -24.68 -22.06
C ILE A 11 5.88 -23.66 -21.47
N ALA A 12 6.67 -24.05 -20.48
CA ALA A 12 7.64 -23.17 -19.82
C ALA A 12 8.82 -23.97 -19.23
N LYS A 13 9.98 -23.35 -19.19
CA LYS A 13 11.12 -23.83 -18.39
C LYS A 13 10.95 -23.38 -16.95
N ILE A 14 11.19 -24.28 -16.00
CA ILE A 14 11.03 -24.00 -14.56
C ILE A 14 12.35 -24.22 -13.85
N GLU A 15 12.76 -23.24 -13.06
CA GLU A 15 14.01 -23.28 -12.29
C GLU A 15 13.75 -22.87 -10.84
N ILE A 16 14.17 -23.72 -9.91
CA ILE A 16 14.05 -23.40 -8.48
C ILE A 16 15.30 -22.64 -8.06
N SER A 17 15.10 -21.48 -7.44
CA SER A 17 16.21 -20.70 -6.91
C SER A 17 16.72 -21.26 -5.59
N GLY A 18 18.05 -21.23 -5.44
CA GLY A 18 18.76 -21.52 -4.19
C GLY A 18 19.61 -20.34 -3.70
N VAL A 19 19.50 -19.16 -4.34
CA VAL A 19 20.33 -17.99 -4.02
C VAL A 19 19.92 -17.41 -2.66
N ASP A 20 20.84 -17.40 -1.69
CA ASP A 20 20.62 -16.96 -0.31
C ASP A 20 20.82 -15.42 -0.19
N LYS A 21 20.31 -14.85 0.90
CA LYS A 21 20.40 -13.43 1.27
C LYS A 21 21.77 -12.97 1.76
N LYS A 22 22.82 -13.74 1.53
CA LYS A 22 24.17 -13.50 2.06
C LYS A 22 25.07 -12.90 1.01
N THR A 23 26.05 -12.12 1.47
CA THR A 23 27.19 -11.73 0.67
C THR A 23 28.39 -12.58 1.10
N ILE A 24 28.97 -13.33 0.18
CA ILE A 24 30.08 -14.25 0.41
C ILE A 24 31.30 -13.76 -0.38
N GLU A 25 32.46 -13.72 0.25
CA GLU A 25 33.69 -13.29 -0.38
C GLU A 25 34.07 -14.23 -1.53
N GLY A 26 34.42 -13.67 -2.69
CA GLY A 26 34.76 -14.41 -3.91
C GLY A 26 33.56 -14.76 -4.80
N GLU A 27 32.34 -14.49 -4.39
CA GLU A 27 31.16 -14.58 -5.26
C GLU A 27 30.85 -13.25 -5.96
N ILE A 28 30.02 -13.31 -6.99
CA ILE A 28 29.67 -12.16 -7.84
C ILE A 28 28.57 -11.35 -7.13
N PRO A 29 28.74 -10.02 -6.95
CA PRO A 29 27.67 -9.17 -6.39
C PRO A 29 26.45 -9.13 -7.30
N VAL A 30 25.28 -9.29 -6.71
CA VAL A 30 23.98 -9.27 -7.40
C VAL A 30 22.94 -8.49 -6.57
N ARG A 31 21.87 -8.05 -7.23
CA ARG A 31 20.64 -7.65 -6.56
C ARG A 31 19.70 -8.85 -6.46
N LEU A 32 19.15 -9.07 -5.28
CA LEU A 32 18.33 -10.24 -5.00
C LEU A 32 16.84 -9.86 -5.00
N CYS A 33 16.10 -10.34 -6.00
CA CYS A 33 14.64 -10.37 -5.98
C CYS A 33 14.19 -11.45 -4.98
N ASN A 34 13.89 -11.03 -3.76
CA ASN A 34 13.61 -11.91 -2.64
C ASN A 34 12.14 -12.36 -2.62
N PHE A 35 11.81 -13.29 -1.72
CA PHE A 35 10.45 -13.77 -1.48
C PHE A 35 9.42 -12.64 -1.32
N VAL A 36 9.72 -11.63 -0.47
CA VAL A 36 8.82 -10.50 -0.23
C VAL A 36 8.60 -9.62 -1.45
N ASP A 37 9.59 -9.53 -2.35
CA ASP A 37 9.46 -8.78 -3.60
C ASP A 37 8.53 -9.49 -4.57
N VAL A 38 8.58 -10.83 -4.64
CA VAL A 38 7.63 -11.65 -5.40
C VAL A 38 6.23 -11.58 -4.79
N TYR A 39 6.14 -11.73 -3.48
CA TYR A 39 4.88 -11.81 -2.74
C TYR A 39 4.02 -10.54 -2.85
N HIS A 40 4.64 -9.36 -2.75
CA HIS A 40 3.91 -8.09 -2.69
C HIS A 40 3.72 -7.38 -4.03
N ASN A 41 4.21 -7.94 -5.13
CA ASN A 41 4.14 -7.28 -6.42
C ASN A 41 3.44 -8.15 -7.47
N TRP A 42 2.44 -7.59 -8.14
CA TRP A 42 1.88 -8.19 -9.34
C TRP A 42 2.87 -8.19 -10.50
N ALA A 43 3.60 -7.09 -10.63
CA ALA A 43 4.67 -6.96 -11.60
C ALA A 43 5.89 -6.26 -10.99
N ILE A 44 7.08 -6.66 -11.42
CA ILE A 44 8.36 -6.07 -11.05
C ILE A 44 8.92 -5.31 -12.25
N THR A 45 9.18 -4.01 -12.02
CA THR A 45 9.79 -3.08 -12.96
C THR A 45 11.24 -2.81 -12.59
N LYS A 46 11.98 -2.15 -13.50
CA LYS A 46 13.38 -1.78 -13.27
C LYS A 46 13.53 -0.87 -12.04
N ASP A 47 12.63 0.09 -11.85
CA ASP A 47 12.64 1.01 -10.70
C ASP A 47 12.52 0.26 -9.36
N LYS A 48 11.65 -0.76 -9.27
CA LYS A 48 11.53 -1.61 -8.09
C LYS A 48 12.82 -2.39 -7.83
N ALA A 49 13.46 -2.91 -8.87
CA ALA A 49 14.69 -3.68 -8.77
C ALA A 49 15.88 -2.85 -8.25
N GLU A 50 15.88 -1.53 -8.43
CA GLU A 50 16.91 -0.66 -7.85
C GLU A 50 16.94 -0.68 -6.31
N HIS A 51 15.82 -1.03 -5.69
CA HIS A 51 15.67 -1.10 -4.24
C HIS A 51 15.88 -2.51 -3.67
N PHE A 52 16.14 -3.51 -4.52
CA PHE A 52 16.40 -4.87 -4.05
C PHE A 52 17.68 -4.96 -3.21
N MET A 53 17.65 -5.85 -2.24
CA MET A 53 18.79 -6.07 -1.36
C MET A 53 20.02 -6.56 -2.16
N LEU A 54 21.20 -6.18 -1.67
CA LEU A 54 22.45 -6.70 -2.20
C LEU A 54 22.73 -8.08 -1.61
N ALA A 55 23.19 -8.97 -2.46
CA ALA A 55 23.63 -10.32 -2.11
C ALA A 55 24.80 -10.72 -3.02
N SER A 56 25.27 -11.95 -2.93
CA SER A 56 26.21 -12.53 -3.89
C SER A 56 25.70 -13.89 -4.39
N ALA A 57 26.14 -14.27 -5.58
CA ALA A 57 25.80 -15.55 -6.17
C ALA A 57 26.95 -16.11 -6.99
N LYS A 58 26.98 -17.44 -7.12
CA LYS A 58 27.90 -18.14 -8.02
C LYS A 58 27.46 -17.99 -9.46
N GLN A 59 28.40 -18.03 -10.39
CA GLN A 59 28.10 -17.92 -11.83
C GLN A 59 27.03 -18.93 -12.30
N ALA A 60 27.02 -20.14 -11.74
CA ALA A 60 26.02 -21.17 -12.06
C ALA A 60 24.61 -20.78 -11.58
N GLU A 61 24.50 -20.11 -10.45
CA GLU A 61 23.23 -19.61 -9.91
C GLU A 61 22.73 -18.42 -10.72
N ILE A 62 23.63 -17.50 -11.09
CA ILE A 62 23.32 -16.39 -11.98
C ILE A 62 22.77 -16.90 -13.31
N ASN A 63 23.48 -17.84 -13.95
CA ASN A 63 23.05 -18.42 -15.23
C ASN A 63 21.67 -19.10 -15.15
N LYS A 64 21.31 -19.60 -13.96
CA LYS A 64 20.05 -20.30 -13.73
C LYS A 64 18.91 -19.38 -13.29
N CYS A 65 19.19 -18.40 -12.45
CA CYS A 65 18.19 -17.62 -11.74
C CYS A 65 18.17 -16.13 -12.08
N SER A 66 18.95 -15.68 -13.09
CA SER A 66 18.81 -14.31 -13.62
C SER A 66 17.43 -14.09 -14.17
N ILE A 67 16.85 -12.96 -13.81
CA ILE A 67 15.51 -12.59 -14.24
C ILE A 67 15.55 -11.74 -15.50
N ALA A 68 14.57 -11.91 -16.37
CA ALA A 68 14.43 -11.20 -17.63
C ALA A 68 12.95 -10.89 -17.91
N LYS A 69 12.72 -9.93 -18.78
CA LYS A 69 11.39 -9.57 -19.26
C LYS A 69 10.61 -10.76 -19.79
N GLY A 70 9.34 -10.83 -19.43
CA GLY A 70 8.45 -11.89 -19.90
C GLY A 70 8.40 -13.13 -18.99
N GLN A 71 9.34 -13.27 -18.06
CA GLN A 71 9.31 -14.35 -17.08
C GLN A 71 8.31 -14.08 -15.96
N VAL A 72 7.97 -15.14 -15.24
CA VAL A 72 7.11 -15.13 -14.05
C VAL A 72 7.86 -15.82 -12.91
N ALA A 73 7.75 -15.28 -11.69
CA ALA A 73 8.18 -15.98 -10.49
C ALA A 73 6.97 -16.33 -9.63
N ILE A 74 7.08 -17.43 -8.87
CA ILE A 74 6.09 -17.80 -7.85
C ILE A 74 6.78 -18.08 -6.52
N THR A 75 6.12 -17.73 -5.43
CA THR A 75 6.54 -18.15 -4.08
C THR A 75 6.35 -19.66 -3.94
N LYS A 76 7.35 -20.36 -3.41
CA LYS A 76 7.33 -21.82 -3.30
C LYS A 76 6.99 -22.30 -1.89
N ASP A 77 7.23 -21.48 -0.89
CA ASP A 77 7.03 -21.78 0.51
C ASP A 77 6.07 -20.77 1.17
N SER A 78 5.31 -21.20 2.20
CA SER A 78 4.44 -20.34 3.00
C SER A 78 4.25 -20.90 4.41
N GLU A 79 3.76 -20.08 5.33
CA GLU A 79 3.35 -20.49 6.68
C GLU A 79 1.94 -21.13 6.66
N THR A 80 1.12 -20.82 5.66
CA THR A 80 -0.24 -21.36 5.49
C THR A 80 -0.43 -21.97 4.12
N ARG A 81 -1.42 -22.84 3.95
CA ARG A 81 -1.71 -23.55 2.69
C ARG A 81 -2.39 -22.68 1.65
N ASP A 82 -3.19 -21.75 2.12
CA ASP A 82 -4.04 -20.87 1.30
C ASP A 82 -3.28 -19.63 0.79
N ASP A 83 -2.06 -19.42 1.28
CA ASP A 83 -1.21 -18.28 0.93
C ASP A 83 0.12 -18.72 0.33
N ILE A 84 0.07 -19.59 -0.68
CA ILE A 84 1.25 -20.14 -1.36
C ILE A 84 1.10 -20.04 -2.88
N GLY A 85 2.21 -19.92 -3.60
CA GLY A 85 2.21 -19.86 -5.06
C GLY A 85 1.84 -18.46 -5.59
N ILE A 86 2.05 -17.42 -4.80
CA ILE A 86 1.84 -16.03 -5.22
C ILE A 86 2.80 -15.70 -6.35
N ALA A 87 2.26 -15.16 -7.45
CA ALA A 87 3.00 -14.92 -8.67
C ALA A 87 3.36 -13.44 -8.88
N THR A 88 4.45 -13.20 -9.58
CA THR A 88 4.85 -11.88 -10.10
C THR A 88 5.38 -11.99 -11.52
N TYR A 89 5.12 -10.97 -12.33
CA TYR A 89 5.60 -10.85 -13.71
C TYR A 89 6.80 -9.91 -13.77
N PHE A 90 7.84 -10.27 -14.55
CA PHE A 90 8.97 -9.39 -14.81
C PHE A 90 8.71 -8.54 -16.05
N ALA A 91 8.49 -7.23 -15.84
CA ALA A 91 8.04 -6.31 -16.88
C ALA A 91 9.17 -5.75 -17.75
N ASP A 92 10.41 -5.78 -17.25
CA ASP A 92 11.59 -5.21 -17.90
C ASP A 92 12.74 -6.22 -17.94
N ASP A 93 13.80 -5.86 -18.68
CA ASP A 93 15.09 -6.54 -18.61
C ASP A 93 15.93 -5.95 -17.47
N PHE A 94 16.67 -6.80 -16.78
CA PHE A 94 17.40 -6.45 -15.56
C PHE A 94 18.87 -6.79 -15.67
N ASP A 95 19.71 -5.89 -15.17
CA ASP A 95 21.14 -6.13 -15.08
C ASP A 95 21.50 -6.61 -13.67
N ASN A 96 22.18 -7.77 -13.58
CA ASN A 96 22.65 -8.34 -12.32
C ASN A 96 21.57 -8.56 -11.25
N VAL A 97 20.35 -8.91 -11.67
CA VAL A 97 19.26 -9.26 -10.75
C VAL A 97 19.00 -10.76 -10.85
N VAL A 98 18.97 -11.42 -9.71
CA VAL A 98 18.67 -12.86 -9.59
C VAL A 98 17.49 -13.11 -8.67
N LEU A 99 16.75 -14.18 -8.95
CA LEU A 99 15.66 -14.61 -8.09
C LEU A 99 16.21 -15.26 -6.81
N GLY A 100 15.65 -14.89 -5.67
CA GLY A 100 16.05 -15.38 -4.36
C GLY A 100 15.45 -16.73 -3.99
N TYR A 101 16.02 -17.30 -2.96
CA TYR A 101 15.58 -18.53 -2.31
C TYR A 101 14.07 -18.50 -1.94
N HIS A 102 13.42 -19.67 -1.90
CA HIS A 102 11.98 -19.86 -1.70
C HIS A 102 11.07 -19.49 -2.88
N CYS A 103 11.66 -19.21 -4.06
CA CYS A 103 10.91 -18.89 -5.26
C CYS A 103 11.25 -19.86 -6.41
N ALA A 104 10.33 -19.99 -7.36
CA ALA A 104 10.56 -20.66 -8.63
C ALA A 104 10.45 -19.66 -9.78
N LEU A 105 11.42 -19.69 -10.68
CA LEU A 105 11.45 -18.90 -11.91
C LEU A 105 10.81 -19.73 -13.04
N ILE A 106 9.87 -19.14 -13.73
CA ILE A 106 9.15 -19.70 -14.85
C ILE A 106 9.48 -18.87 -16.09
N THR A 107 10.10 -19.49 -17.07
CA THR A 107 10.39 -18.89 -18.36
C THR A 107 9.42 -19.43 -19.39
N PRO A 108 8.37 -18.69 -19.76
CA PRO A 108 7.36 -19.12 -20.74
C PRO A 108 7.98 -19.33 -22.12
N ASP A 109 7.47 -20.30 -22.88
CA ASP A 109 7.69 -20.38 -24.32
C ASP A 109 6.80 -19.32 -24.99
N PRO A 110 7.37 -18.23 -25.55
CA PRO A 110 6.58 -17.12 -26.09
C PRO A 110 5.75 -17.48 -27.33
N THR A 111 6.00 -18.64 -27.92
CA THR A 111 5.20 -19.15 -29.05
C THR A 111 3.92 -19.86 -28.60
N ILE A 112 3.79 -20.16 -27.31
CA ILE A 112 2.68 -20.90 -26.73
C ILE A 112 1.95 -20.09 -25.66
N VAL A 113 2.69 -19.42 -24.78
CA VAL A 113 2.11 -18.72 -23.62
C VAL A 113 2.72 -17.34 -23.38
N ASP A 114 1.86 -16.34 -23.21
CA ASP A 114 2.23 -14.98 -22.82
C ASP A 114 2.51 -14.90 -21.32
N GLY A 115 3.61 -14.27 -20.91
CA GLY A 115 4.01 -14.19 -19.50
C GLY A 115 3.04 -13.35 -18.64
N LYS A 116 2.44 -12.30 -19.19
CA LYS A 116 1.44 -11.50 -18.46
C LYS A 116 0.16 -12.29 -18.23
N TYR A 117 -0.28 -13.02 -19.26
CA TYR A 117 -1.41 -13.94 -19.12
C TYR A 117 -1.13 -15.03 -18.09
N LEU A 118 0.05 -15.65 -18.16
CA LEU A 118 0.45 -16.68 -17.21
C LEU A 118 0.46 -16.15 -15.77
N ASN A 119 1.02 -14.98 -15.53
CA ASN A 119 0.97 -14.33 -14.22
C ASN A 119 -0.48 -14.15 -13.74
N ALA A 120 -1.32 -13.55 -14.56
CA ALA A 120 -2.74 -13.37 -14.22
C ALA A 120 -3.45 -14.69 -13.96
N PHE A 121 -3.16 -15.73 -14.75
CA PHE A 121 -3.72 -17.05 -14.57
C PHE A 121 -3.33 -17.67 -13.22
N MET A 122 -2.09 -17.45 -12.74
CA MET A 122 -1.62 -17.92 -11.42
C MET A 122 -2.39 -17.30 -10.25
N HIS A 123 -2.97 -16.09 -10.42
CA HIS A 123 -3.80 -15.43 -9.41
C HIS A 123 -5.27 -15.89 -9.40
N THR A 124 -5.67 -16.82 -10.30
CA THR A 124 -7.06 -17.33 -10.31
C THR A 124 -7.34 -18.22 -9.11
N LYS A 125 -8.57 -18.20 -8.61
CA LYS A 125 -9.04 -19.13 -7.56
C LYS A 125 -8.85 -20.59 -7.94
N TYR A 126 -8.89 -20.92 -9.25
CA TYR A 126 -8.64 -22.26 -9.76
C TYR A 126 -7.20 -22.72 -9.43
N ILE A 127 -6.22 -21.89 -9.67
CA ILE A 127 -4.82 -22.22 -9.39
C ILE A 127 -4.49 -22.10 -7.89
N GLN A 128 -5.04 -21.11 -7.19
CA GLN A 128 -4.91 -21.04 -5.73
C GLN A 128 -5.40 -22.31 -5.05
N LYS A 129 -6.55 -22.83 -5.49
CA LYS A 129 -7.08 -24.11 -4.98
C LYS A 129 -6.20 -25.31 -5.36
N TYR A 130 -5.57 -25.29 -6.54
CA TYR A 130 -4.58 -26.30 -6.89
C TYR A 130 -3.37 -26.26 -5.97
N PHE A 131 -2.82 -25.08 -5.66
CA PHE A 131 -1.72 -24.93 -4.73
C PHE A 131 -2.07 -25.37 -3.32
N GLU A 132 -3.19 -24.92 -2.79
CA GLU A 132 -3.70 -25.32 -1.47
C GLU A 132 -3.79 -26.85 -1.32
N ASN A 133 -4.31 -27.52 -2.34
CA ASN A 133 -4.51 -28.98 -2.31
C ASN A 133 -3.20 -29.78 -2.50
N ASN A 134 -2.18 -29.20 -3.12
CA ASN A 134 -0.93 -29.88 -3.46
C ASN A 134 0.29 -29.39 -2.66
N ALA A 135 0.13 -28.38 -1.79
CA ALA A 135 1.17 -27.97 -0.88
C ALA A 135 1.43 -29.06 0.17
N SER A 136 2.69 -29.50 0.26
CA SER A 136 3.16 -30.47 1.25
C SER A 136 3.75 -29.75 2.46
N GLY A 137 3.60 -30.32 3.66
CA GLY A 137 4.14 -29.76 4.90
C GLY A 137 3.20 -29.98 6.09
N SER A 138 3.66 -29.62 7.27
CA SER A 138 2.89 -29.75 8.51
C SER A 138 3.11 -28.54 9.43
N GLY A 139 2.00 -27.97 9.87
CA GLY A 139 1.90 -27.06 11.02
C GLY A 139 2.50 -25.67 10.87
N GLN A 140 3.72 -25.49 10.42
CA GLN A 140 4.40 -24.18 10.37
C GLN A 140 5.05 -23.86 9.02
N ARG A 141 5.09 -24.79 8.09
CA ARG A 141 5.67 -24.55 6.77
C ARG A 141 5.11 -25.48 5.73
N TYR A 142 4.57 -24.87 4.69
CA TYR A 142 4.10 -25.55 3.49
C TYR A 142 5.02 -25.24 2.32
N THR A 143 5.19 -26.19 1.40
CA THR A 143 6.04 -26.02 0.22
C THR A 143 5.40 -26.67 -1.02
N LEU A 144 5.58 -26.05 -2.18
CA LEU A 144 5.27 -26.63 -3.48
C LEU A 144 6.48 -27.42 -3.96
N SER A 145 6.29 -28.74 -4.17
CA SER A 145 7.36 -29.58 -4.73
C SER A 145 7.62 -29.22 -6.19
N ASN A 146 8.81 -29.56 -6.70
CA ASN A 146 9.13 -29.40 -8.12
C ASN A 146 8.13 -30.15 -9.02
N SER A 147 7.69 -31.34 -8.60
CA SER A 147 6.68 -32.10 -9.33
C SER A 147 5.33 -31.40 -9.34
N THR A 148 4.93 -30.80 -8.22
CA THR A 148 3.72 -29.99 -8.14
C THR A 148 3.75 -28.81 -9.10
N ILE A 149 4.88 -28.06 -9.11
CA ILE A 149 5.04 -26.88 -9.98
C ILE A 149 5.04 -27.31 -11.46
N ASN A 150 5.76 -28.38 -11.82
CA ASN A 150 5.79 -28.90 -13.19
C ASN A 150 4.41 -29.34 -13.71
N THR A 151 3.54 -29.80 -12.84
CA THR A 151 2.20 -30.31 -13.21
C THR A 151 1.08 -29.30 -13.02
N ILE A 152 1.37 -28.04 -12.74
CA ILE A 152 0.36 -26.96 -12.69
C ILE A 152 -0.50 -27.03 -13.97
N PRO A 153 -1.83 -27.15 -13.83
CA PRO A 153 -2.73 -27.22 -14.98
C PRO A 153 -3.02 -25.82 -15.52
N VAL A 154 -2.43 -25.47 -16.66
CA VAL A 154 -2.62 -24.16 -17.30
C VAL A 154 -3.65 -24.27 -18.41
N LEU A 155 -4.65 -23.38 -18.39
CA LEU A 155 -5.67 -23.27 -19.42
C LEU A 155 -5.34 -22.09 -20.33
N LEU A 156 -5.11 -22.37 -21.61
CA LEU A 156 -4.70 -21.36 -22.60
C LEU A 156 -5.75 -21.18 -23.69
N PRO A 157 -6.22 -19.95 -23.93
CA PRO A 157 -6.89 -19.58 -25.19
C PRO A 157 -5.87 -19.40 -26.32
N SER A 158 -6.29 -18.85 -27.44
CA SER A 158 -5.35 -18.46 -28.51
C SER A 158 -4.32 -17.44 -28.00
N LEU A 159 -3.12 -17.42 -28.58
CA LEU A 159 -2.05 -16.49 -28.17
C LEU A 159 -2.49 -15.02 -28.29
N THR A 160 -3.29 -14.68 -29.30
CA THR A 160 -3.88 -13.34 -29.47
C THR A 160 -4.79 -12.97 -28.27
N GLU A 161 -5.66 -13.89 -27.84
CA GLU A 161 -6.50 -13.68 -26.66
C GLU A 161 -5.67 -13.56 -25.39
N GLN A 162 -4.61 -14.37 -25.22
CA GLN A 162 -3.68 -14.27 -24.09
C GLN A 162 -3.02 -12.90 -24.02
N HIS A 163 -2.49 -12.38 -25.14
CA HIS A 163 -1.89 -11.04 -25.22
C HIS A 163 -2.88 -9.96 -24.83
N THR A 164 -4.12 -10.06 -25.31
CA THR A 164 -5.16 -9.06 -25.01
C THR A 164 -5.55 -9.06 -23.54
N ILE A 165 -5.81 -10.23 -22.97
CA ILE A 165 -6.17 -10.40 -21.55
C ILE A 165 -5.00 -9.96 -20.65
N GLY A 166 -3.80 -10.46 -20.95
CA GLY A 166 -2.59 -10.15 -20.19
C GLY A 166 -2.29 -8.65 -20.20
N LYS A 167 -2.47 -7.98 -21.35
CA LYS A 167 -2.29 -6.53 -21.47
C LYS A 167 -3.27 -5.75 -20.60
N VAL A 168 -4.57 -6.05 -20.65
CA VAL A 168 -5.60 -5.33 -19.88
C VAL A 168 -5.31 -5.42 -18.38
N LEU A 169 -5.02 -6.61 -17.86
CA LEU A 169 -4.75 -6.82 -16.44
C LEU A 169 -3.42 -6.16 -16.01
N ALA A 170 -2.41 -6.19 -16.88
CA ALA A 170 -1.13 -5.51 -16.63
C ALA A 170 -1.27 -3.98 -16.69
N ASP A 171 -2.11 -3.43 -17.56
CA ASP A 171 -2.36 -1.99 -17.64
C ASP A 171 -3.09 -1.47 -16.39
N ILE A 172 -4.05 -2.25 -15.86
CA ILE A 172 -4.70 -1.93 -14.57
C ILE A 172 -3.66 -1.92 -13.45
N ASP A 173 -2.83 -2.94 -13.33
CA ASP A 173 -1.79 -3.01 -12.30
C ASP A 173 -0.78 -1.87 -12.42
N ARG A 174 -0.35 -1.57 -13.64
CA ARG A 174 0.54 -0.43 -13.90
C ARG A 174 -0.06 0.88 -13.43
N LYS A 175 -1.37 1.09 -13.61
CA LYS A 175 -2.04 2.31 -13.16
C LYS A 175 -2.11 2.38 -11.63
N ILE A 176 -2.37 1.24 -10.95
CA ILE A 176 -2.31 1.14 -9.50
C ILE A 176 -0.91 1.53 -8.99
N GLU A 177 0.14 0.97 -9.59
CA GLU A 177 1.51 1.25 -9.19
C GLU A 177 1.91 2.72 -9.43
N LEU A 178 1.49 3.29 -10.56
CA LEU A 178 1.74 4.70 -10.86
C LEU A 178 1.07 5.63 -9.85
N ASN A 179 -0.17 5.36 -9.49
CA ASN A 179 -0.88 6.13 -8.46
C ASN A 179 -0.20 6.02 -7.10
N LYS A 180 0.35 4.85 -6.76
CA LYS A 180 1.13 4.66 -5.55
C LYS A 180 2.40 5.53 -5.56
N GLN A 181 3.16 5.51 -6.66
CA GLN A 181 4.36 6.34 -6.81
C GLN A 181 4.05 7.84 -6.76
N ILE A 182 2.94 8.26 -7.37
CA ILE A 182 2.47 9.64 -7.28
C ILE A 182 2.19 10.01 -5.82
N ASN A 183 1.51 9.15 -5.06
CA ASN A 183 1.21 9.41 -3.66
C ASN A 183 2.47 9.47 -2.78
N ASP A 184 3.44 8.58 -3.00
CA ASP A 184 4.73 8.61 -2.30
C ASP A 184 5.46 9.94 -2.55
N ASN A 185 5.44 10.44 -3.78
CA ASN A 185 6.00 11.74 -4.14
C ASN A 185 5.23 12.91 -3.52
N LEU A 186 3.90 12.86 -3.52
CA LEU A 186 3.05 13.89 -2.90
C LEU A 186 3.27 13.95 -1.38
N GLU A 187 3.37 12.80 -0.70
CA GLU A 187 3.66 12.74 0.73
C GLU A 187 5.07 13.27 1.05
N ALA A 188 6.07 12.95 0.24
CA ALA A 188 7.43 13.48 0.37
C ALA A 188 7.46 15.01 0.15
N MET A 189 6.78 15.50 -0.89
CA MET A 189 6.66 16.92 -1.17
C MET A 189 5.92 17.65 -0.04
N ALA A 190 4.82 17.10 0.46
CA ALA A 190 4.09 17.68 1.59
C ALA A 190 4.95 17.78 2.84
N LYS A 191 5.75 16.74 3.13
CA LYS A 191 6.68 16.75 4.28
C LYS A 191 7.78 17.81 4.11
N GLN A 192 8.37 17.94 2.93
CA GLN A 192 9.37 18.98 2.65
C GLN A 192 8.78 20.38 2.78
N LEU A 193 7.57 20.59 2.25
CA LEU A 193 6.86 21.86 2.34
C LEU A 193 6.53 22.21 3.79
N TYR A 194 6.07 21.23 4.59
CA TYR A 194 5.84 21.40 6.01
C TYR A 194 7.12 21.76 6.75
N ASP A 195 8.21 21.05 6.51
CA ASP A 195 9.49 21.35 7.15
C ASP A 195 9.98 22.77 6.82
N TYR A 196 9.85 23.16 5.56
CA TYR A 196 10.30 24.46 5.11
C TYR A 196 9.45 25.60 5.69
N TRP A 197 8.11 25.42 5.76
CA TRP A 197 7.20 26.48 6.19
C TRP A 197 6.91 26.50 7.69
N PHE A 198 6.81 25.34 8.34
CA PHE A 198 6.34 25.23 9.72
C PHE A 198 7.42 24.81 10.72
N VAL A 199 8.56 24.30 10.23
CA VAL A 199 9.71 23.97 11.08
C VAL A 199 10.80 25.03 10.94
N LEU A 200 11.24 25.30 9.71
CA LEU A 200 12.28 26.29 9.40
C LEU A 200 11.73 27.73 9.35
N PHE A 201 10.42 27.90 9.10
CA PHE A 201 9.73 29.17 8.92
C PHE A 201 10.24 30.02 7.74
N ASP A 202 10.73 29.34 6.70
CA ASP A 202 11.22 29.94 5.46
C ASP A 202 10.16 29.96 4.35
N PHE A 203 8.88 30.09 4.73
CA PHE A 203 7.82 30.36 3.76
C PHE A 203 8.07 31.68 3.02
N PRO A 204 7.54 31.85 1.78
CA PRO A 204 7.74 33.09 1.02
C PRO A 204 7.12 34.30 1.73
N ASN A 205 7.92 35.32 1.96
CA ASN A 205 7.47 36.64 2.43
C ASN A 205 6.85 37.46 1.27
N GLU A 206 6.47 38.70 1.49
CA GLU A 206 5.86 39.58 0.49
C GLU A 206 6.76 39.81 -0.76
N GLU A 207 8.08 39.67 -0.60
CA GLU A 207 9.07 39.79 -1.68
C GLU A 207 9.38 38.42 -2.34
N GLY A 208 8.74 37.33 -1.91
CA GLY A 208 9.00 35.96 -2.37
C GLY A 208 10.29 35.35 -1.81
N LYS A 209 10.94 36.00 -0.81
CA LYS A 209 12.16 35.50 -0.14
C LYS A 209 11.78 34.61 1.06
N PRO A 210 12.68 33.69 1.50
CA PRO A 210 12.46 32.89 2.71
C PRO A 210 12.28 33.79 3.93
N TYR A 211 11.18 33.62 4.69
CA TYR A 211 10.82 34.58 5.76
C TYR A 211 11.88 34.70 6.84
N LYS A 212 12.20 33.61 7.55
CA LYS A 212 13.13 33.63 8.69
C LYS A 212 14.56 33.94 8.24
N SER A 213 15.04 33.28 7.19
CA SER A 213 16.40 33.46 6.67
C SER A 213 16.65 34.85 6.10
N SER A 214 15.60 35.60 5.72
CA SER A 214 15.70 37.02 5.30
C SER A 214 15.48 37.99 6.42
N GLY A 215 15.50 37.57 7.69
CA GLY A 215 15.36 38.43 8.85
C GLY A 215 13.92 38.67 9.30
N GLY A 216 12.98 37.80 8.94
CA GLY A 216 11.60 37.87 9.41
C GLY A 216 11.50 37.81 10.93
N ALA A 217 10.66 38.67 11.51
CA ALA A 217 10.52 38.81 12.95
C ALA A 217 9.95 37.55 13.60
N MET A 218 10.56 37.10 14.68
CA MET A 218 10.19 35.91 15.44
C MET A 218 9.76 36.31 16.86
N VAL A 219 8.86 35.52 17.46
CA VAL A 219 8.35 35.71 18.83
C VAL A 219 8.30 34.40 19.56
N TRP A 220 8.67 34.39 20.83
CA TRP A 220 8.61 33.21 21.68
C TRP A 220 7.16 32.76 21.93
N ASN A 221 6.87 31.50 21.76
CA ASN A 221 5.55 30.91 22.05
C ASN A 221 5.63 29.94 23.23
N GLU A 222 4.94 30.30 24.32
CA GLU A 222 4.95 29.49 25.55
C GLU A 222 4.31 28.13 25.44
N LYS A 223 3.31 27.94 24.55
CA LYS A 223 2.62 26.65 24.35
C LYS A 223 3.51 25.65 23.61
N LEU A 224 4.20 26.12 22.57
CA LEU A 224 5.06 25.29 21.74
C LEU A 224 6.52 25.23 22.21
N LYS A 225 6.88 26.07 23.21
CA LYS A 225 8.25 26.20 23.75
C LYS A 225 9.31 26.44 22.67
N ARG A 226 8.98 27.28 21.67
CA ARG A 226 9.86 27.67 20.57
C ARG A 226 9.47 29.04 20.02
N GLU A 227 10.37 29.64 19.25
CA GLU A 227 10.06 30.83 18.47
C GLU A 227 9.18 30.48 17.27
N ILE A 228 8.21 31.34 16.97
CA ILE A 228 7.34 31.30 15.81
C ILE A 228 7.33 32.65 15.10
N PRO A 229 6.91 32.72 13.82
CA PRO A 229 6.81 33.99 13.11
C PRO A 229 5.87 34.97 13.81
N LEU A 230 6.23 36.27 13.76
CA LEU A 230 5.35 37.31 14.27
C LEU A 230 3.99 37.27 13.56
N GLY A 231 2.91 37.33 14.33
CA GLY A 231 1.54 37.23 13.84
C GLY A 231 1.00 35.80 13.75
N TRP A 232 1.83 34.77 13.91
CA TRP A 232 1.37 33.38 14.05
C TRP A 232 1.00 33.11 15.51
N THR A 233 0.12 32.10 15.68
CA THR A 233 -0.32 31.66 17.01
C THR A 233 -0.25 30.13 17.14
N ALA A 234 -0.40 29.64 18.36
CA ALA A 234 -0.60 28.21 18.64
C ALA A 234 -1.96 28.04 19.28
N ALA A 235 -2.80 27.21 18.69
CA ALA A 235 -4.12 26.88 19.17
C ALA A 235 -4.26 25.39 19.52
N ASN A 236 -5.19 25.08 20.41
CA ASN A 236 -5.51 23.68 20.70
C ASN A 236 -6.22 23.05 19.50
N ILE A 237 -6.04 21.74 19.30
CA ILE A 237 -6.71 21.03 18.19
C ILE A 237 -8.23 21.13 18.25
N PHE A 238 -8.83 21.23 19.44
CA PHE A 238 -10.27 21.37 19.62
C PHE A 238 -10.82 22.75 19.20
N ASP A 239 -9.95 23.76 19.13
CA ASP A 239 -10.33 25.12 18.68
C ASP A 239 -10.31 25.21 17.15
N GLU A 240 -9.35 24.52 16.52
CA GLU A 240 -9.07 24.63 15.08
C GLU A 240 -9.67 23.51 14.25
N LEU A 241 -9.93 22.34 14.84
CA LEU A 241 -10.43 21.16 14.16
C LEU A 241 -11.72 20.64 14.79
N SER A 242 -12.52 19.93 13.99
CA SER A 242 -13.66 19.16 14.51
C SER A 242 -13.16 17.82 15.04
N VAL A 243 -13.05 17.70 16.36
CA VAL A 243 -12.57 16.49 17.05
C VAL A 243 -13.74 15.69 17.59
N HIS A 244 -13.87 14.40 17.19
CA HIS A 244 -14.94 13.53 17.67
C HIS A 244 -14.41 12.14 17.98
N TYR A 245 -14.80 11.59 19.12
CA TYR A 245 -14.56 10.19 19.48
C TYR A 245 -15.54 9.27 18.76
N GLY A 246 -15.12 8.03 18.52
CA GLY A 246 -15.96 7.03 17.88
C GLY A 246 -17.16 6.58 18.76
N PHE A 247 -18.16 5.97 18.13
CA PHE A 247 -19.34 5.45 18.75
C PHE A 247 -19.09 4.11 19.43
N PRO A 248 -19.60 3.85 20.65
CA PRO A 248 -19.41 2.59 21.36
C PRO A 248 -20.39 1.51 20.86
N PHE A 249 -20.18 1.02 19.63
CA PHE A 249 -21.00 -0.05 19.07
C PHE A 249 -21.05 -1.27 20.00
N SER A 250 -22.25 -1.83 20.16
CA SER A 250 -22.45 -3.06 20.93
C SER A 250 -21.80 -4.27 20.23
N THR A 251 -20.99 -5.04 20.99
CA THR A 251 -20.32 -6.22 20.46
C THR A 251 -21.29 -7.28 19.94
N ASP A 252 -22.47 -7.40 20.50
CA ASP A 252 -23.48 -8.38 20.14
C ASP A 252 -24.17 -8.07 18.79
N LEU A 253 -24.03 -6.84 18.30
CA LEU A 253 -24.62 -6.38 17.03
C LEU A 253 -23.59 -6.35 15.87
N PHE A 254 -22.34 -6.73 16.14
CA PHE A 254 -21.37 -6.89 15.06
C PHE A 254 -21.70 -8.08 14.17
N THR A 255 -21.39 -7.95 12.89
CA THR A 255 -21.60 -8.95 11.83
C THR A 255 -20.49 -8.84 10.78
N GLU A 256 -20.32 -9.88 9.99
CA GLU A 256 -19.43 -9.89 8.82
C GLU A 256 -20.19 -9.55 7.52
N GLU A 257 -21.50 -9.33 7.59
CA GLU A 257 -22.34 -9.05 6.42
C GLU A 257 -22.14 -7.60 5.90
N PRO A 258 -21.62 -7.40 4.69
CA PRO A 258 -21.30 -6.08 4.13
C PRO A 258 -22.51 -5.18 3.86
N THR A 259 -23.73 -5.70 3.94
CA THR A 259 -24.99 -4.94 3.76
C THR A 259 -25.33 -4.06 4.95
N ASN A 260 -24.65 -4.23 6.08
CA ASN A 260 -24.84 -3.46 7.31
C ASN A 260 -23.89 -2.25 7.36
N ILE A 261 -23.97 -1.49 8.46
CA ILE A 261 -23.16 -0.29 8.66
C ILE A 261 -21.67 -0.66 8.78
N PRO A 262 -20.78 -0.16 7.92
CA PRO A 262 -19.37 -0.42 8.01
C PRO A 262 -18.74 0.31 9.20
N VAL A 263 -18.02 -0.42 10.05
CA VAL A 263 -17.46 0.08 11.31
C VAL A 263 -15.94 -0.03 11.29
N VAL A 264 -15.27 1.12 11.45
CA VAL A 264 -13.81 1.24 11.49
C VAL A 264 -13.30 1.09 12.91
N ARG A 265 -12.50 0.07 13.16
CA ARG A 265 -11.85 -0.22 14.44
C ARG A 265 -10.38 0.21 14.41
N ILE A 266 -9.72 0.27 15.56
CA ILE A 266 -8.29 0.69 15.65
C ILE A 266 -7.40 -0.05 14.66
N ARG A 267 -7.57 -1.37 14.53
CA ARG A 267 -6.76 -2.21 13.63
C ARG A 267 -6.98 -1.91 12.14
N ASP A 268 -8.14 -1.34 11.80
CA ASP A 268 -8.54 -1.04 10.44
C ASP A 268 -7.95 0.31 9.95
N ILE A 269 -7.52 1.17 10.88
CA ILE A 269 -7.03 2.53 10.59
C ILE A 269 -5.78 2.49 9.71
N LEU A 270 -4.80 1.65 10.05
CA LEU A 270 -3.52 1.62 9.34
C LEU A 270 -3.71 1.20 7.88
N GLU A 271 -4.47 0.12 7.66
CA GLU A 271 -4.72 -0.47 6.34
C GLU A 271 -5.83 0.25 5.56
N ASN A 272 -6.49 1.25 6.17
CA ASN A 272 -7.64 1.94 5.58
C ASN A 272 -8.72 0.96 5.08
N SER A 273 -9.05 -0.02 5.89
CA SER A 273 -9.95 -1.12 5.57
C SER A 273 -11.15 -1.16 6.51
N VAL A 274 -12.18 -1.93 6.15
CA VAL A 274 -13.32 -2.21 7.01
C VAL A 274 -13.37 -3.71 7.25
N SER A 275 -13.17 -4.13 8.49
CA SER A 275 -13.16 -5.53 8.88
C SER A 275 -14.35 -5.95 9.74
N ALA A 276 -15.33 -5.06 9.94
CA ALA A 276 -16.57 -5.36 10.67
C ALA A 276 -17.72 -4.45 10.24
N TYR A 277 -18.92 -4.97 10.42
CA TYR A 277 -20.18 -4.25 10.17
C TYR A 277 -21.03 -4.32 11.42
N SER A 278 -21.99 -3.40 11.58
CA SER A 278 -22.93 -3.41 12.72
C SER A 278 -24.36 -3.28 12.23
N ARG A 279 -25.28 -3.94 12.95
CA ARG A 279 -26.73 -3.74 12.79
C ARG A 279 -27.25 -2.56 13.62
N GLU A 280 -26.39 -1.97 14.45
CA GLU A 280 -26.70 -0.84 15.31
C GLU A 280 -26.55 0.48 14.56
N GLU A 281 -27.57 1.30 14.57
CA GLU A 281 -27.51 2.65 13.99
C GLU A 281 -26.73 3.61 14.88
N ALA A 282 -25.86 4.39 14.28
CA ALA A 282 -25.12 5.46 14.93
C ALA A 282 -25.48 6.82 14.31
N GLY A 283 -25.42 7.88 15.12
CA GLY A 283 -25.72 9.23 14.63
C GLY A 283 -24.70 9.73 13.62
N GLU A 284 -25.12 10.58 12.69
CA GLU A 284 -24.30 11.14 11.60
C GLU A 284 -22.98 11.80 12.06
N LYS A 285 -22.90 12.28 13.29
CA LYS A 285 -21.66 12.86 13.85
C LYS A 285 -20.50 11.86 13.94
N TYR A 286 -20.79 10.55 13.96
CA TYR A 286 -19.80 9.47 14.02
C TYR A 286 -19.40 8.97 12.63
N LYS A 287 -20.12 9.43 11.60
CA LYS A 287 -19.84 9.08 10.22
C LYS A 287 -18.56 9.73 9.73
N LEU A 288 -17.74 8.94 9.08
CA LEU A 288 -16.48 9.36 8.49
C LEU A 288 -16.70 10.05 7.14
N GLN A 289 -15.74 10.86 6.76
CA GLN A 289 -15.66 11.49 5.45
C GLN A 289 -14.24 11.35 4.91
N LYS A 290 -14.13 11.41 3.59
CA LYS A 290 -12.82 11.50 2.92
C LYS A 290 -11.97 12.60 3.56
N GLN A 291 -10.66 12.35 3.71
CA GLN A 291 -9.68 13.24 4.34
C GLN A 291 -9.78 13.36 5.87
N ASP A 292 -10.73 12.73 6.55
CA ASP A 292 -10.69 12.67 8.01
C ASP A 292 -9.38 12.01 8.47
N LEU A 293 -8.69 12.60 9.43
CA LEU A 293 -7.55 11.97 10.09
C LEU A 293 -8.06 11.15 11.27
N LEU A 294 -7.81 9.85 11.23
CA LEU A 294 -8.16 8.93 12.32
C LEU A 294 -6.93 8.64 13.17
N ILE A 295 -7.12 8.56 14.48
CA ILE A 295 -6.08 8.22 15.46
C ILE A 295 -6.62 7.11 16.35
N GLY A 296 -5.90 5.99 16.42
CA GLY A 296 -6.16 4.93 17.40
C GLY A 296 -5.72 5.36 18.79
N MET A 297 -6.54 5.09 19.82
CA MET A 297 -6.28 5.54 21.19
C MET A 297 -5.70 4.46 22.10
N ASP A 298 -5.67 3.20 21.68
CA ASP A 298 -5.13 2.07 22.44
C ASP A 298 -4.05 1.31 21.67
N GLY A 299 -3.04 0.83 22.35
CA GLY A 299 -1.94 0.06 21.76
C GLY A 299 -0.98 0.92 20.96
N ASN A 300 -0.88 0.68 19.67
CA ASN A 300 -0.19 1.53 18.73
C ASN A 300 -1.13 2.67 18.29
N PHE A 301 -0.67 3.90 18.45
CA PHE A 301 -1.48 5.08 18.10
C PHE A 301 -1.40 5.36 16.60
N HIS A 302 -1.92 4.42 15.78
CA HIS A 302 -1.95 4.55 14.34
C HIS A 302 -2.68 5.80 13.90
N MET A 303 -2.11 6.52 12.94
CA MET A 303 -2.73 7.68 12.30
C MET A 303 -2.81 7.46 10.80
N ASN A 304 -4.00 7.56 10.22
CA ASN A 304 -4.19 7.52 8.77
C ASN A 304 -5.37 8.38 8.33
N TYR A 305 -5.34 8.83 7.07
CA TYR A 305 -6.46 9.53 6.47
C TYR A 305 -7.49 8.52 5.97
N TRP A 306 -8.77 8.88 6.08
CA TRP A 306 -9.86 8.02 5.65
C TRP A 306 -10.29 8.32 4.21
N ASN A 307 -10.69 7.26 3.45
CA ASN A 307 -10.93 7.35 2.01
C ASN A 307 -12.41 7.34 1.61
N ASP A 308 -13.35 7.03 2.53
CA ASP A 308 -14.79 6.92 2.19
C ASP A 308 -15.70 7.91 2.94
N ASN A 309 -16.98 7.92 2.56
CA ASN A 309 -18.03 8.74 3.17
C ASN A 309 -19.17 7.90 3.75
N VAL A 310 -18.97 6.61 3.99
CA VAL A 310 -20.03 5.69 4.40
C VAL A 310 -19.77 5.02 5.75
N SER A 311 -18.49 4.88 6.12
CA SER A 311 -18.08 4.19 7.34
C SER A 311 -18.32 5.01 8.61
N TYR A 312 -18.40 4.32 9.73
CA TYR A 312 -18.58 4.90 11.07
C TYR A 312 -17.42 4.54 11.97
N LEU A 313 -16.97 5.50 12.79
CA LEU A 313 -15.83 5.29 13.68
C LEU A 313 -16.29 4.58 14.96
N ASN A 314 -15.58 3.49 15.32
CA ASN A 314 -15.79 2.79 16.58
C ASN A 314 -15.09 3.50 17.74
N GLN A 315 -15.55 3.23 18.98
CA GLN A 315 -14.90 3.67 20.22
C GLN A 315 -13.39 3.33 20.25
N ARG A 316 -12.66 4.01 21.14
CA ARG A 316 -11.19 3.87 21.24
C ARG A 316 -10.41 4.40 20.02
N SER A 317 -11.08 5.23 19.25
CA SER A 317 -10.50 6.00 18.15
C SER A 317 -11.06 7.41 18.14
N VAL A 318 -10.30 8.35 17.61
CA VAL A 318 -10.71 9.75 17.46
C VAL A 318 -10.53 10.18 16.02
N ARG A 319 -11.47 10.98 15.55
CA ARG A 319 -11.47 11.61 14.22
C ARG A 319 -11.18 13.10 14.34
N LEU A 320 -10.21 13.57 13.56
CA LEU A 320 -9.97 14.99 13.34
C LEU A 320 -10.41 15.35 11.92
N ARG A 321 -11.26 16.37 11.78
CA ARG A 321 -11.75 16.89 10.51
C ARG A 321 -11.47 18.38 10.42
N ALA A 322 -11.14 18.87 9.21
CA ALA A 322 -10.91 20.28 8.98
C ALA A 322 -12.14 21.13 9.38
N ASN A 323 -11.86 22.21 10.10
CA ASN A 323 -12.88 23.22 10.38
C ASN A 323 -12.89 24.26 9.23
N PRO A 324 -14.00 24.49 8.54
CA PRO A 324 -14.05 25.45 7.44
C PRO A 324 -13.65 26.90 7.83
N LYS A 325 -13.71 27.23 9.10
CA LYS A 325 -13.35 28.57 9.62
C LYS A 325 -11.87 28.70 10.00
N SER A 326 -11.15 27.60 10.09
CA SER A 326 -9.74 27.58 10.47
C SER A 326 -8.83 27.78 9.25
N THR A 327 -7.60 28.22 9.46
CA THR A 327 -6.52 28.23 8.45
C THR A 327 -5.63 27.01 8.55
N VAL A 328 -5.95 26.05 9.44
CA VAL A 328 -5.19 24.81 9.62
C VAL A 328 -5.75 23.71 8.72
N SER A 329 -4.91 23.08 7.91
CA SER A 329 -5.26 21.89 7.15
C SER A 329 -5.11 20.62 7.99
N ILE A 330 -5.82 19.56 7.63
CA ILE A 330 -5.66 18.25 8.29
C ILE A 330 -4.27 17.66 8.03
N LEU A 331 -3.70 17.88 6.85
CA LEU A 331 -2.36 17.42 6.50
C LEU A 331 -1.29 18.09 7.37
N GLN A 332 -1.36 19.42 7.56
CA GLN A 332 -0.52 20.16 8.48
C GLN A 332 -0.69 19.68 9.93
N ALA A 333 -1.95 19.57 10.39
CA ALA A 333 -2.25 19.15 11.76
C ALA A 333 -1.65 17.78 12.09
N ARG A 334 -1.68 16.83 11.15
CA ARG A 334 -1.01 15.53 11.33
C ARG A 334 0.48 15.69 11.63
N TYR A 335 1.17 16.56 10.90
CA TYR A 335 2.60 16.79 11.14
C TYR A 335 2.86 17.53 12.46
N ASP A 336 2.01 18.49 12.83
CA ASP A 336 2.14 19.21 14.10
C ASP A 336 2.01 18.29 15.31
N ILE A 337 1.04 17.34 15.28
CA ILE A 337 0.73 16.45 16.42
C ILE A 337 1.55 15.14 16.43
N ALA A 338 2.06 14.69 15.28
CA ALA A 338 2.75 13.40 15.17
C ALA A 338 3.93 13.22 16.14
N PRO A 339 4.80 14.23 16.40
CA PRO A 339 5.89 14.09 17.35
C PRO A 339 5.40 13.81 18.78
N TYR A 340 4.30 14.45 19.21
CA TYR A 340 3.71 14.21 20.53
C TYR A 340 3.14 12.79 20.64
N ILE A 341 2.32 12.38 19.64
CA ILE A 341 1.74 11.04 19.59
C ILE A 341 2.83 9.97 19.64
N LYS A 342 3.88 10.12 18.84
CA LYS A 342 5.03 9.19 18.84
C LYS A 342 5.78 9.16 20.17
N ALA A 343 6.00 10.32 20.80
CA ALA A 343 6.65 10.39 22.11
C ALA A 343 5.79 9.71 23.19
N LYS A 344 4.47 9.83 23.13
CA LYS A 344 3.53 9.16 24.03
C LYS A 344 3.54 7.64 23.82
N GLU A 345 3.55 7.17 22.58
CA GLU A 345 3.65 5.75 22.23
C GLU A 345 4.95 5.13 22.77
N LEU A 346 6.08 5.80 22.60
CA LEU A 346 7.38 5.33 23.10
C LEU A 346 7.43 5.21 24.63
N ARG A 347 6.79 6.13 25.36
CA ARG A 347 6.70 6.07 26.83
C ARG A 347 5.80 4.94 27.29
N ALA A 348 4.80 4.56 26.52
CA ALA A 348 3.87 3.49 26.85
C ALA A 348 4.47 2.08 26.68
N LYS A 349 5.53 1.91 25.88
CA LYS A 349 6.20 0.60 25.62
C LYS A 349 6.85 -0.09 26.83
N GLY A 350 6.79 0.49 28.02
CA GLY A 350 7.34 -0.11 29.26
C GLY A 350 6.29 -0.57 30.28
N SER A 351 5.01 -0.43 29.99
CA SER A 351 3.89 -0.77 30.90
C SER A 351 2.75 -1.42 30.10
N THR A 352 1.69 -1.88 30.78
CA THR A 352 0.40 -2.31 30.19
C THR A 352 -0.01 -1.44 28.98
N VAL A 353 -0.78 -1.99 28.05
CA VAL A 353 -1.25 -1.38 26.79
C VAL A 353 -1.36 0.15 26.87
N GLY A 354 -0.59 0.86 26.01
CA GLY A 354 -0.60 2.32 25.98
C GLY A 354 -1.98 2.87 25.67
N HIS A 355 -2.38 3.92 26.37
CA HIS A 355 -3.67 4.59 26.14
C HIS A 355 -3.46 6.09 25.90
N LEU A 356 -4.05 6.61 24.82
CA LEU A 356 -4.12 8.03 24.52
C LEU A 356 -5.43 8.58 25.10
N SER A 357 -5.32 9.30 26.20
CA SER A 357 -6.48 9.82 26.94
C SER A 357 -6.99 11.15 26.35
N ASP A 358 -8.21 11.53 26.74
CA ASP A 358 -8.78 12.86 26.43
C ASP A 358 -7.87 14.00 26.94
N LYS A 359 -7.21 13.80 28.11
CA LYS A 359 -6.23 14.77 28.62
C LYS A 359 -5.03 14.92 27.66
N ASP A 360 -4.54 13.84 27.10
CA ASP A 360 -3.42 13.88 26.16
C ASP A 360 -3.82 14.64 24.86
N LEU A 361 -5.04 14.40 24.36
CA LEU A 361 -5.55 15.13 23.19
C LEU A 361 -5.72 16.63 23.47
N LYS A 362 -6.09 17.02 24.67
CA LYS A 362 -6.18 18.43 25.10
C LYS A 362 -4.83 19.11 25.26
N GLU A 363 -3.73 18.37 25.25
CA GLU A 363 -2.36 18.90 25.24
C GLU A 363 -1.78 19.03 23.82
N LEU A 364 -2.55 18.70 22.77
CA LEU A 364 -2.14 18.84 21.37
C LEU A 364 -2.39 20.27 20.87
N PHE A 365 -1.35 20.86 20.32
CA PHE A 365 -1.41 22.19 19.70
C PHE A 365 -1.01 22.12 18.24
N VAL A 366 -1.62 22.98 17.44
CA VAL A 366 -1.29 23.22 16.04
C VAL A 366 -0.86 24.65 15.82
N LEU A 367 0.02 24.87 14.85
CA LEU A 367 0.39 26.21 14.42
C LEU A 367 -0.72 26.80 13.55
N VAL A 368 -1.08 28.04 13.85
CA VAL A 368 -2.08 28.80 13.11
C VAL A 368 -1.38 29.95 12.40
N SER A 369 -1.32 29.86 11.08
CA SER A 369 -0.87 30.95 10.21
C SER A 369 -2.03 31.87 9.86
N PRO A 370 -1.83 33.19 9.80
CA PRO A 370 -2.83 34.11 9.26
C PRO A 370 -3.04 33.96 7.75
N ASN A 371 -2.13 33.27 7.04
CA ASN A 371 -2.21 33.07 5.60
C ASN A 371 -2.97 31.78 5.26
N ALA A 372 -4.18 31.92 4.73
CA ALA A 372 -5.02 30.81 4.30
C ALA A 372 -4.47 30.03 3.09
N ASP A 373 -3.56 30.59 2.30
CA ASP A 373 -3.00 29.91 1.14
C ASP A 373 -2.17 28.67 1.51
N PHE A 374 -1.60 28.68 2.72
CA PHE A 374 -0.89 27.49 3.21
C PHE A 374 -1.85 26.31 3.39
N ARG A 375 -2.99 26.56 4.00
CA ARG A 375 -4.04 25.55 4.11
C ARG A 375 -4.46 25.03 2.73
N ASN A 376 -4.77 25.93 1.78
CA ASN A 376 -5.23 25.57 0.45
C ASN A 376 -4.25 24.64 -0.26
N LYS A 377 -2.95 24.87 -0.13
CA LYS A 377 -1.92 24.00 -0.73
C LYS A 377 -1.90 22.60 -0.10
N PHE A 378 -1.92 22.52 1.22
CA PHE A 378 -1.95 21.23 1.92
C PHE A 378 -3.26 20.47 1.68
N ASP A 379 -4.40 21.16 1.66
CA ASP A 379 -5.70 20.55 1.37
C ASP A 379 -5.74 20.00 -0.06
N SER A 380 -5.14 20.71 -1.05
CA SER A 380 -5.03 20.22 -2.43
C SER A 380 -4.16 18.95 -2.54
N ILE A 381 -3.01 18.92 -1.85
CA ILE A 381 -2.15 17.73 -1.84
C ILE A 381 -2.89 16.54 -1.21
N LEU A 382 -3.55 16.76 -0.07
CA LEU A 382 -4.30 15.70 0.60
C LEU A 382 -5.45 15.19 -0.26
N ALA A 383 -6.18 16.09 -0.93
CA ALA A 383 -7.26 15.71 -1.82
C ALA A 383 -6.78 14.79 -2.95
N GLU A 384 -5.65 15.11 -3.58
CA GLU A 384 -5.05 14.30 -4.64
C GLU A 384 -4.57 12.93 -4.12
N ILE A 385 -3.92 12.88 -2.95
CA ILE A 385 -3.54 11.61 -2.29
C ILE A 385 -4.77 10.71 -2.08
N ILE A 386 -5.86 11.27 -1.57
CA ILE A 386 -7.09 10.49 -1.29
C ILE A 386 -7.76 10.04 -2.59
N GLU A 387 -7.80 10.89 -3.62
CA GLU A 387 -8.38 10.52 -4.92
C GLU A 387 -7.60 9.37 -5.56
N ASN A 388 -6.27 9.43 -5.56
CA ASN A 388 -5.41 8.35 -6.05
C ASN A 388 -5.63 7.05 -5.23
N ARG A 389 -5.80 7.13 -3.90
CA ARG A 389 -6.12 5.96 -3.07
C ARG A 389 -7.46 5.34 -3.46
N CYS A 390 -8.50 6.15 -3.64
CA CYS A 390 -9.81 5.68 -4.08
C CYS A 390 -9.75 5.05 -5.48
N GLU A 391 -8.97 5.62 -6.39
CA GLU A 391 -8.77 5.05 -7.72
C GLU A 391 -8.04 3.71 -7.65
N MET A 392 -6.99 3.57 -6.82
CA MET A 392 -6.29 2.29 -6.62
C MET A 392 -7.23 1.21 -6.08
N GLU A 393 -8.07 1.53 -5.09
CA GLU A 393 -9.08 0.60 -4.56
C GLU A 393 -10.06 0.16 -5.65
N SER A 394 -10.57 1.11 -6.44
CA SER A 394 -11.48 0.83 -7.55
C SER A 394 -10.84 -0.05 -8.62
N LEU A 395 -9.61 0.25 -9.02
CA LEU A 395 -8.85 -0.52 -10.00
C LEU A 395 -8.54 -1.94 -9.51
N THR A 396 -8.18 -2.10 -8.23
CA THR A 396 -7.96 -3.40 -7.61
C THR A 396 -9.23 -4.24 -7.66
N LYS A 397 -10.36 -3.66 -7.26
CA LYS A 397 -11.66 -4.33 -7.34
C LYS A 397 -12.03 -4.72 -8.78
N GLN A 398 -11.84 -3.81 -9.73
CA GLN A 398 -12.09 -4.09 -11.16
C GLN A 398 -11.21 -5.21 -11.67
N ARG A 399 -9.91 -5.23 -11.35
CA ARG A 399 -9.00 -6.31 -11.72
C ARG A 399 -9.48 -7.65 -11.17
N ASP A 400 -9.83 -7.70 -9.88
CA ASP A 400 -10.24 -8.93 -9.20
C ASP A 400 -11.60 -9.47 -9.69
N GLU A 401 -12.50 -8.58 -10.13
CA GLU A 401 -13.77 -8.95 -10.76
C GLU A 401 -13.58 -9.40 -12.23
N LEU A 402 -12.71 -8.71 -12.98
CA LEU A 402 -12.46 -9.05 -14.38
C LEU A 402 -11.66 -10.34 -14.55
N LEU A 403 -10.71 -10.61 -13.65
CA LEU A 403 -9.82 -11.76 -13.72
C LEU A 403 -10.58 -13.09 -13.96
N PRO A 404 -11.55 -13.51 -13.15
CA PRO A 404 -12.27 -14.76 -13.38
C PRO A 404 -13.09 -14.74 -14.67
N LEU A 405 -13.69 -13.62 -15.03
CA LEU A 405 -14.53 -13.48 -16.22
C LEU A 405 -13.72 -13.64 -17.51
N LEU A 406 -12.55 -13.02 -17.57
CA LEU A 406 -11.63 -13.10 -18.71
C LEU A 406 -11.00 -14.49 -18.82
N MET A 407 -10.58 -15.07 -17.69
CA MET A 407 -9.95 -16.40 -17.69
C MET A 407 -10.91 -17.54 -18.04
N ASN A 408 -12.21 -17.37 -17.76
CA ASN A 408 -13.23 -18.37 -18.08
C ASN A 408 -13.91 -18.15 -19.45
N GLY A 409 -13.56 -17.06 -20.16
CA GLY A 409 -14.19 -16.70 -21.42
C GLY A 409 -15.63 -16.17 -21.30
N GLN A 410 -16.05 -15.79 -20.10
CA GLN A 410 -17.36 -15.17 -19.86
C GLN A 410 -17.38 -13.69 -20.27
N ALA A 411 -16.21 -13.04 -20.31
CA ALA A 411 -16.02 -11.72 -20.87
C ALA A 411 -15.00 -11.78 -22.00
N THR A 412 -15.19 -10.95 -23.03
CA THR A 412 -14.23 -10.75 -24.11
C THR A 412 -13.78 -9.29 -24.13
N VAL A 413 -12.51 -9.08 -24.41
CA VAL A 413 -11.97 -7.73 -24.54
C VAL A 413 -12.08 -7.31 -25.99
N ASN A 414 -12.97 -6.38 -26.30
CA ASN A 414 -13.03 -5.71 -27.61
C ASN A 414 -12.04 -4.56 -27.63
N TYR A 415 -10.77 -4.86 -27.85
CA TYR A 415 -9.74 -3.82 -28.08
C TYR A 415 -9.77 -3.45 -29.57
N HIS A 416 -10.31 -2.30 -29.87
CA HIS A 416 -9.86 -1.59 -31.07
C HIS A 416 -8.52 -0.96 -30.67
N LEU A 417 -7.43 -1.60 -31.06
CA LEU A 417 -6.10 -1.00 -31.01
C LEU A 417 -6.17 0.25 -31.89
N SER A 418 -6.27 1.42 -31.28
CA SER A 418 -5.76 2.62 -31.93
C SER A 418 -4.25 2.45 -31.90
N ASP A 419 -3.67 2.25 -33.07
CA ASP A 419 -2.24 2.34 -33.28
C ASP A 419 -1.83 3.79 -32.95
N ASP A 420 -1.21 3.99 -31.76
CA ASP A 420 -0.41 5.15 -31.38
C ASP A 420 0.80 4.67 -30.56
#